data_5c619ce7aa5ed0ac82659726b3067e49
#
_entry.id   5c619ce7aa5ed0ac82659726b3067e49
#
_cell.length_a   1.000
_cell.length_b   1.000
_cell.length_c   1.000
_cell.angle_alpha   90.00
_cell.angle_beta   90.00
_cell.angle_gamma   90.00
#
_symmetry.space_group_name_H-M   'P 1'
#
loop_
_entity.id
_entity.type
_entity.pdbx_description
1 polymer ?
#
loop_
_entity_poly.entity_id
_entity_poly.type
_entity_poly.pdbx_seq_one_letter_code
_entity_poly.pdbx_strand_id
1 'polypeptide(L)'
;MLNKTNNTKNSISNKYSKIIKGLENIFEKIKKELVKKKELSQDNFKVWEEKNQHLVHGFAWIATYIEALRQINNWGIELANKNKLNEFEQLILDISFIEYIRQILNGIPMSQTEFIKITDFESINKNDELKISENFNFSNVSELKERLVKIAINNDNIITLENTGLETEYEQIREQFQKFNSLNVCNNANKWHLEDKLIPQKIIDDLASLGVFGLTIPEKYGGLGLNKLAMCVVSEELARGYIGVGSLATRTEIASELILNDGTETQKDFWLPKISQGETIPAACFTEPDSGSDLGSITTKAIKDDGKFLISGNKTWITHASRSNLLIILARTNPDILLKHKGLSIFLVPKNQGKEDEFFPNKSISGTEIKVLGYRGMKEFELRLDNLEVEKISLLGENENSGFSQLMKTFESARIQTAARAVGVAQNALDLAISYASNRKQFNKSIINFERVYNKIAMMIIEIALGRQLTYFAAKNKDLGFRCDLEAGMAKLLCARIAWSCADNSLQIHGGNGYALEYDISRILCDARVLSIFEGSAEIQAQIVAKGLIGR
;
A
#
# COMPACT_ATOMS: atom_id res chain seq x y z
N MET A 1 0.36 42.56 -12.23
CA MET A 1 0.43 41.06 -12.23
C MET A 1 0.16 40.47 -10.84
N LEU A 2 0.67 41.02 -9.74
CA LEU A 2 0.49 40.51 -8.36
C LEU A 2 -0.98 40.41 -7.87
N ASN A 3 -1.87 41.30 -8.33
CA ASN A 3 -3.30 41.25 -7.93
C ASN A 3 -4.12 40.16 -8.64
N LYS A 4 -3.72 39.70 -9.83
CA LYS A 4 -4.40 38.58 -10.53
C LYS A 4 -4.05 37.23 -9.91
N THR A 5 -2.81 37.04 -9.46
CA THR A 5 -2.35 35.80 -8.80
C THR A 5 -3.00 35.57 -7.43
N ASN A 6 -3.20 36.64 -6.64
CA ASN A 6 -3.87 36.52 -5.34
C ASN A 6 -5.37 36.21 -5.44
N ASN A 7 -6.08 36.75 -6.45
CA ASN A 7 -7.47 36.43 -6.68
C ASN A 7 -7.68 34.99 -7.17
N THR A 8 -6.77 34.45 -7.97
CA THR A 8 -6.82 33.04 -8.43
C THR A 8 -6.55 32.07 -7.28
N LYS A 9 -5.59 32.38 -6.41
CA LYS A 9 -5.26 31.57 -5.21
C LYS A 9 -6.46 31.43 -4.26
N ASN A 10 -7.13 32.52 -3.94
CA ASN A 10 -8.31 32.51 -3.05
C ASN A 10 -9.53 31.83 -3.71
N SER A 11 -9.67 31.90 -5.04
CA SER A 11 -10.81 31.29 -5.74
C SER A 11 -10.70 29.75 -5.82
N ILE A 12 -9.51 29.22 -6.03
CA ILE A 12 -9.27 27.75 -6.11
C ILE A 12 -9.45 27.09 -4.76
N SER A 13 -8.82 27.63 -3.72
CA SER A 13 -8.97 27.15 -2.34
C SER A 13 -10.44 27.14 -1.90
N ASN A 14 -11.22 28.15 -2.26
CA ASN A 14 -12.64 28.25 -1.90
C ASN A 14 -13.54 27.28 -2.68
N LYS A 15 -13.25 27.02 -3.98
CA LYS A 15 -14.07 26.14 -4.84
C LYS A 15 -14.10 24.70 -4.29
N TYR A 16 -12.95 24.07 -4.20
CA TYR A 16 -12.86 22.66 -3.80
C TYR A 16 -13.16 22.44 -2.32
N SER A 17 -12.72 23.34 -1.44
CA SER A 17 -13.05 23.28 -0.01
C SER A 17 -14.55 23.34 0.25
N LYS A 18 -15.30 24.14 -0.51
CA LYS A 18 -16.77 24.19 -0.41
C LYS A 18 -17.40 22.85 -0.83
N ILE A 19 -16.87 22.22 -1.86
CA ILE A 19 -17.35 20.94 -2.33
C ILE A 19 -17.07 19.84 -1.32
N ILE A 20 -15.84 19.78 -0.79
CA ILE A 20 -15.46 18.83 0.26
C ILE A 20 -16.41 18.96 1.45
N LYS A 21 -16.71 20.19 1.88
CA LYS A 21 -17.68 20.43 2.95
C LYS A 21 -19.08 19.90 2.64
N GLY A 22 -19.50 19.97 1.38
CA GLY A 22 -20.76 19.37 0.92
C GLY A 22 -20.75 17.85 1.03
N LEU A 23 -19.64 17.22 0.61
CA LEU A 23 -19.44 15.77 0.73
C LEU A 23 -19.36 15.31 2.19
N GLU A 24 -18.70 16.07 3.06
CA GLU A 24 -18.65 15.82 4.50
C GLU A 24 -20.04 15.82 5.14
N ASN A 25 -20.91 16.74 4.75
CA ASN A 25 -22.29 16.77 5.25
C ASN A 25 -23.08 15.50 4.86
N ILE A 26 -22.87 14.99 3.65
CA ILE A 26 -23.46 13.73 3.20
C ILE A 26 -22.87 12.56 3.99
N PHE A 27 -21.56 12.52 4.13
CA PHE A 27 -20.87 11.51 4.91
C PHE A 27 -21.39 11.44 6.35
N GLU A 28 -21.57 12.57 7.02
CA GLU A 28 -22.09 12.62 8.38
C GLU A 28 -23.56 12.14 8.49
N LYS A 29 -24.39 12.37 7.46
CA LYS A 29 -25.74 11.80 7.41
C LYS A 29 -25.70 10.28 7.34
N ILE A 30 -24.90 9.73 6.43
CA ILE A 30 -24.71 8.28 6.26
C ILE A 30 -24.17 7.66 7.56
N LYS A 31 -23.16 8.28 8.17
CA LYS A 31 -22.57 7.83 9.43
C LYS A 31 -23.63 7.74 10.53
N LYS A 32 -24.42 8.79 10.72
CA LYS A 32 -25.52 8.82 11.72
C LYS A 32 -26.55 7.72 11.48
N GLU A 33 -26.89 7.45 10.22
CA GLU A 33 -27.80 6.36 9.86
C GLU A 33 -27.22 5.00 10.29
N LEU A 34 -25.97 4.72 9.93
CA LEU A 34 -25.33 3.44 10.24
C LEU A 34 -25.13 3.25 11.75
N VAL A 35 -24.71 4.29 12.48
CA VAL A 35 -24.62 4.25 13.94
C VAL A 35 -25.98 3.92 14.56
N LYS A 36 -27.04 4.63 14.14
CA LYS A 36 -28.41 4.37 14.62
C LYS A 36 -28.90 2.94 14.30
N LYS A 37 -28.65 2.44 13.07
CA LYS A 37 -28.99 1.06 12.69
C LYS A 37 -28.25 0.04 13.56
N LYS A 38 -26.97 0.28 13.84
CA LYS A 38 -26.17 -0.57 14.73
C LYS A 38 -26.70 -0.57 16.16
N GLU A 39 -27.04 0.59 16.72
CA GLU A 39 -27.60 0.70 18.06
C GLU A 39 -28.96 -0.02 18.21
N LEU A 40 -29.83 0.14 17.22
CA LEU A 40 -31.15 -0.51 17.19
C LEU A 40 -31.07 -2.04 17.06
N SER A 41 -30.02 -2.57 16.44
CA SER A 41 -29.85 -4.01 16.25
C SER A 41 -29.57 -4.77 17.55
N GLN A 42 -29.08 -4.09 18.60
CA GLN A 42 -28.59 -4.68 19.86
C GLN A 42 -27.44 -5.69 19.67
N ASP A 43 -27.03 -5.99 18.44
CA ASP A 43 -25.89 -6.86 18.13
C ASP A 43 -24.56 -6.19 18.57
N ASN A 44 -23.53 -6.97 18.84
CA ASN A 44 -22.19 -6.41 18.85
C ASN A 44 -21.79 -6.00 17.43
N PHE A 45 -20.76 -5.13 17.30
CA PHE A 45 -20.38 -4.56 16.00
C PHE A 45 -20.09 -5.64 14.95
N LYS A 46 -19.41 -6.73 15.33
CA LYS A 46 -19.02 -7.80 14.41
C LYS A 46 -20.24 -8.50 13.81
N VAL A 47 -21.19 -8.89 14.64
CA VAL A 47 -22.42 -9.57 14.17
C VAL A 47 -23.28 -8.66 13.31
N TRP A 48 -23.39 -7.38 13.70
CA TRP A 48 -24.14 -6.41 12.92
C TRP A 48 -23.47 -6.15 11.56
N GLU A 49 -22.14 -5.99 11.53
CA GLU A 49 -21.38 -5.81 10.31
C GLU A 49 -21.53 -7.01 9.36
N GLU A 50 -21.44 -8.25 9.86
CA GLU A 50 -21.62 -9.47 9.06
C GLU A 50 -22.97 -9.51 8.32
N LYS A 51 -24.01 -8.90 8.90
CA LYS A 51 -25.34 -8.79 8.29
C LYS A 51 -25.47 -7.60 7.32
N ASN A 52 -24.56 -6.63 7.35
CA ASN A 52 -24.65 -5.36 6.62
C ASN A 52 -23.39 -5.05 5.80
N GLN A 53 -22.58 -6.04 5.42
CA GLN A 53 -21.25 -5.86 4.82
C GLN A 53 -21.26 -4.93 3.61
N HIS A 54 -22.23 -5.05 2.71
CA HIS A 54 -22.30 -4.21 1.51
C HIS A 54 -22.35 -2.71 1.85
N LEU A 55 -23.24 -2.29 2.73
CA LEU A 55 -23.38 -0.88 3.15
C LEU A 55 -22.19 -0.42 3.99
N VAL A 56 -21.70 -1.27 4.89
CA VAL A 56 -20.58 -0.96 5.77
C VAL A 56 -19.28 -0.80 4.97
N HIS A 57 -19.00 -1.69 4.05
CA HIS A 57 -17.86 -1.59 3.16
C HIS A 57 -18.01 -0.41 2.18
N GLY A 58 -19.20 -0.21 1.64
CA GLY A 58 -19.51 0.96 0.81
C GLY A 58 -19.27 2.28 1.52
N PHE A 59 -19.64 2.38 2.80
CA PHE A 59 -19.34 3.54 3.62
C PHE A 59 -17.83 3.79 3.77
N ALA A 60 -17.03 2.73 3.95
CA ALA A 60 -15.57 2.84 3.98
C ALA A 60 -15.00 3.37 2.65
N TRP A 61 -15.54 2.94 1.51
CA TRP A 61 -15.15 3.45 0.20
C TRP A 61 -15.53 4.92 0.00
N ILE A 62 -16.74 5.34 0.41
CA ILE A 62 -17.16 6.75 0.36
C ILE A 62 -16.21 7.60 1.21
N ALA A 63 -15.90 7.18 2.44
CA ALA A 63 -14.95 7.85 3.31
C ALA A 63 -13.56 7.99 2.66
N THR A 64 -13.07 6.91 2.03
CA THR A 64 -11.77 6.87 1.35
C THR A 64 -11.72 7.85 0.18
N TYR A 65 -12.79 7.94 -0.62
CA TYR A 65 -12.88 8.88 -1.73
C TYR A 65 -12.89 10.34 -1.29
N ILE A 66 -13.65 10.64 -0.24
CA ILE A 66 -13.71 11.99 0.32
C ILE A 66 -12.35 12.40 0.87
N GLU A 67 -11.69 11.49 1.59
CA GLU A 67 -10.35 11.74 2.12
C GLU A 67 -9.32 11.94 1.01
N ALA A 68 -9.35 11.13 -0.04
CA ALA A 68 -8.46 11.30 -1.20
C ALA A 68 -8.66 12.67 -1.88
N LEU A 69 -9.92 13.12 -2.04
CA LEU A 69 -10.23 14.46 -2.55
C LEU A 69 -9.75 15.58 -1.61
N ARG A 70 -9.83 15.37 -0.31
CA ARG A 70 -9.29 16.32 0.67
C ARG A 70 -7.78 16.44 0.55
N GLN A 71 -7.07 15.31 0.45
CA GLN A 71 -5.60 15.33 0.37
C GLN A 71 -5.08 15.89 -0.95
N ILE A 72 -5.73 15.61 -2.07
CA ILE A 72 -5.33 16.23 -3.35
C ILE A 72 -5.63 17.74 -3.36
N ASN A 73 -6.69 18.20 -2.69
CA ASN A 73 -6.95 19.63 -2.51
C ASN A 73 -5.89 20.30 -1.64
N ASN A 74 -5.48 19.66 -0.53
CA ASN A 74 -4.42 20.16 0.34
C ASN A 74 -3.10 20.31 -0.42
N TRP A 75 -2.76 19.30 -1.26
CA TRP A 75 -1.62 19.37 -2.16
C TRP A 75 -1.71 20.58 -3.12
N GLY A 76 -2.87 20.81 -3.75
CA GLY A 76 -3.07 21.97 -4.62
C GLY A 76 -2.90 23.30 -3.90
N ILE A 77 -3.41 23.41 -2.67
CA ILE A 77 -3.24 24.59 -1.82
C ILE A 77 -1.75 24.80 -1.48
N GLU A 78 -1.05 23.74 -1.11
CA GLU A 78 0.38 23.80 -0.79
C GLU A 78 1.21 24.27 -2.00
N LEU A 79 0.96 23.71 -3.18
CA LEU A 79 1.60 24.14 -4.42
C LEU A 79 1.30 25.60 -4.77
N ALA A 80 0.04 26.03 -4.61
CA ALA A 80 -0.35 27.41 -4.84
C ALA A 80 0.39 28.38 -3.89
N ASN A 81 0.54 27.99 -2.63
CA ASN A 81 1.28 28.78 -1.63
C ASN A 81 2.78 28.90 -1.98
N LYS A 82 3.36 27.82 -2.51
CA LYS A 82 4.77 27.75 -2.98
C LYS A 82 4.96 28.35 -4.39
N ASN A 83 3.91 28.85 -5.07
CA ASN A 83 3.89 29.30 -6.48
C ASN A 83 4.34 28.21 -7.48
N LYS A 84 4.05 26.95 -7.17
CA LYS A 84 4.38 25.77 -7.99
C LYS A 84 3.14 25.13 -8.65
N LEU A 85 1.93 25.67 -8.45
CA LEU A 85 0.72 25.18 -9.09
C LEU A 85 0.69 25.66 -10.55
N ASN A 86 1.07 24.79 -11.47
CA ASN A 86 1.06 25.02 -12.89
C ASN A 86 -0.22 24.48 -13.53
N GLU A 87 -0.34 24.59 -14.84
CA GLU A 87 -1.50 24.09 -15.58
C GLU A 87 -1.67 22.57 -15.45
N PHE A 88 -0.59 21.82 -15.42
CA PHE A 88 -0.60 20.36 -15.28
C PHE A 88 -1.24 19.93 -13.96
N GLU A 89 -0.78 20.50 -12.86
CA GLU A 89 -1.32 20.22 -11.52
C GLU A 89 -2.75 20.71 -11.37
N GLN A 90 -3.10 21.85 -11.99
CA GLN A 90 -4.47 22.34 -12.00
C GLN A 90 -5.43 21.38 -12.73
N LEU A 91 -5.01 20.81 -13.85
CA LEU A 91 -5.80 19.82 -14.60
C LEU A 91 -5.97 18.53 -13.78
N ILE A 92 -4.94 18.09 -13.06
CA ILE A 92 -5.04 16.95 -12.14
C ILE A 92 -6.14 17.22 -11.09
N LEU A 93 -6.13 18.39 -10.46
CA LEU A 93 -7.15 18.77 -9.48
C LEU A 93 -8.56 18.76 -10.10
N ASP A 94 -8.75 19.49 -11.21
CA ASP A 94 -10.06 19.61 -11.84
C ASP A 94 -10.64 18.24 -12.24
N ILE A 95 -9.84 17.40 -12.90
CA ILE A 95 -10.27 16.08 -13.36
C ILE A 95 -10.51 15.14 -12.19
N SER A 96 -9.64 15.16 -11.14
CA SER A 96 -9.83 14.35 -9.94
C SER A 96 -11.17 14.61 -9.28
N PHE A 97 -11.52 15.88 -9.08
CA PHE A 97 -12.80 16.25 -8.51
C PHE A 97 -13.97 15.84 -9.39
N ILE A 98 -13.91 16.10 -10.72
CA ILE A 98 -14.97 15.73 -11.64
C ILE A 98 -15.21 14.22 -11.62
N GLU A 99 -14.16 13.41 -11.77
CA GLU A 99 -14.29 11.96 -11.92
C GLU A 99 -14.66 11.26 -10.60
N TYR A 100 -14.09 11.69 -9.47
CA TYR A 100 -14.42 11.07 -8.18
C TYR A 100 -15.83 11.46 -7.70
N ILE A 101 -16.27 12.69 -7.95
CA ILE A 101 -17.65 13.09 -7.66
C ILE A 101 -18.64 12.34 -8.56
N ARG A 102 -18.35 12.16 -9.85
CA ARG A 102 -19.17 11.30 -10.72
C ARG A 102 -19.32 9.89 -10.14
N GLN A 103 -18.24 9.31 -9.63
CA GLN A 103 -18.29 7.99 -9.01
C GLN A 103 -19.06 7.99 -7.68
N ILE A 104 -18.88 8.99 -6.83
CA ILE A 104 -19.64 9.15 -5.59
C ILE A 104 -21.14 9.22 -5.86
N LEU A 105 -21.56 9.98 -6.87
CA LEU A 105 -22.97 10.17 -7.22
C LEU A 105 -23.56 8.95 -7.96
N ASN A 106 -22.80 8.31 -8.86
CA ASN A 106 -23.35 7.29 -9.76
C ASN A 106 -22.94 5.85 -9.40
N GLY A 107 -21.98 5.67 -8.53
CA GLY A 107 -21.50 4.38 -8.05
C GLY A 107 -19.98 4.31 -7.98
N ILE A 108 -19.46 4.12 -6.77
CA ILE A 108 -18.06 3.83 -6.51
C ILE A 108 -17.84 2.33 -6.72
N PRO A 109 -16.91 1.90 -7.60
CA PRO A 109 -16.59 0.49 -7.72
C PRO A 109 -15.83 -0.01 -6.49
N MET A 110 -16.42 -0.96 -5.76
CA MET A 110 -15.77 -1.67 -4.66
C MET A 110 -14.97 -2.88 -5.17
N SER A 111 -15.46 -3.52 -6.22
CA SER A 111 -14.79 -4.56 -7.01
C SER A 111 -15.15 -4.37 -8.49
N GLN A 112 -14.85 -5.36 -9.35
CA GLN A 112 -15.16 -5.29 -10.78
C GLN A 112 -16.67 -5.18 -11.08
N THR A 113 -17.52 -5.77 -10.22
CA THR A 113 -18.96 -5.86 -10.45
C THR A 113 -19.81 -5.30 -9.31
N GLU A 114 -19.19 -4.92 -8.21
CA GLU A 114 -19.87 -4.37 -7.03
C GLU A 114 -19.70 -2.86 -6.95
N PHE A 115 -20.81 -2.17 -6.79
CA PHE A 115 -20.84 -0.72 -6.69
C PHE A 115 -21.62 -0.29 -5.45
N ILE A 116 -21.21 0.81 -4.86
CA ILE A 116 -21.96 1.52 -3.82
C ILE A 116 -22.30 2.92 -4.29
N LYS A 117 -23.54 3.34 -4.08
CA LYS A 117 -24.03 4.69 -4.34
C LYS A 117 -24.40 5.37 -3.03
N ILE A 118 -24.29 6.68 -2.98
CA ILE A 118 -24.77 7.43 -1.81
C ILE A 118 -26.28 7.24 -1.60
N THR A 119 -27.04 6.98 -2.66
CA THR A 119 -28.49 6.70 -2.63
C THR A 119 -28.86 5.31 -2.13
N ASP A 120 -27.90 4.41 -1.91
CA ASP A 120 -28.13 3.13 -1.23
C ASP A 120 -28.38 3.31 0.28
N PHE A 121 -28.13 4.53 0.79
CA PHE A 121 -28.39 4.93 2.18
C PHE A 121 -29.69 5.72 2.29
N GLU A 122 -30.55 5.32 3.22
CA GLU A 122 -31.89 5.90 3.42
C GLU A 122 -31.88 7.37 3.84
N SER A 123 -30.78 7.81 4.49
CA SER A 123 -30.60 9.20 4.92
C SER A 123 -30.34 10.18 3.78
N ILE A 124 -30.07 9.70 2.56
CA ILE A 124 -29.73 10.51 1.40
C ILE A 124 -30.95 10.64 0.48
N ASN A 125 -31.24 11.87 0.08
CA ASN A 125 -32.33 12.17 -0.83
C ASN A 125 -31.84 12.90 -2.08
N LYS A 126 -32.73 13.05 -3.07
CA LYS A 126 -32.41 13.70 -4.35
C LYS A 126 -31.88 15.14 -4.24
N ASN A 127 -32.31 15.88 -3.20
CA ASN A 127 -31.80 17.24 -2.97
C ASN A 127 -30.33 17.25 -2.52
N ASP A 128 -29.88 16.18 -1.84
CA ASP A 128 -28.49 16.04 -1.43
C ASP A 128 -27.59 15.80 -2.64
N GLU A 129 -28.03 14.99 -3.62
CA GLU A 129 -27.34 14.79 -4.89
C GLU A 129 -27.26 16.07 -5.72
N LEU A 130 -28.39 16.80 -5.85
CA LEU A 130 -28.46 18.05 -6.58
C LEU A 130 -27.50 19.10 -6.05
N LYS A 131 -27.43 19.28 -4.73
CA LYS A 131 -26.49 20.22 -4.09
C LYS A 131 -25.02 19.98 -4.42
N ILE A 132 -24.63 18.72 -4.64
CA ILE A 132 -23.26 18.40 -5.08
C ILE A 132 -23.13 18.71 -6.57
N SER A 133 -24.08 18.24 -7.40
CA SER A 133 -24.03 18.37 -8.85
C SER A 133 -24.09 19.81 -9.35
N GLU A 134 -24.85 20.69 -8.68
CA GLU A 134 -24.96 22.11 -9.01
C GLU A 134 -23.64 22.89 -8.95
N ASN A 135 -22.68 22.40 -8.17
CA ASN A 135 -21.36 23.02 -8.04
C ASN A 135 -20.38 22.55 -9.14
N PHE A 136 -20.80 21.64 -10.03
CA PHE A 136 -19.95 21.05 -11.06
C PHE A 136 -20.51 21.19 -12.46
N ASN A 137 -19.65 21.65 -13.36
CA ASN A 137 -19.88 21.50 -14.79
C ASN A 137 -19.14 20.23 -15.26
N PHE A 138 -19.88 19.18 -15.54
CA PHE A 138 -19.35 17.91 -16.07
C PHE A 138 -19.14 17.93 -17.59
N SER A 139 -19.44 19.05 -18.28
CA SER A 139 -19.14 19.20 -19.72
C SER A 139 -17.62 19.37 -19.91
N ASN A 140 -17.13 18.95 -21.08
CA ASN A 140 -15.74 19.13 -21.53
C ASN A 140 -14.66 18.36 -20.77
N VAL A 141 -14.99 17.36 -19.94
CA VAL A 141 -13.97 16.59 -19.23
C VAL A 141 -13.03 15.83 -20.17
N SER A 142 -13.51 15.45 -21.37
CA SER A 142 -12.67 14.81 -22.39
C SER A 142 -11.59 15.74 -22.91
N GLU A 143 -11.92 17.04 -23.12
CA GLU A 143 -10.95 18.07 -23.53
C GLU A 143 -9.90 18.33 -22.44
N LEU A 144 -10.32 18.35 -21.16
CA LEU A 144 -9.38 18.49 -20.04
C LEU A 144 -8.40 17.30 -19.99
N LYS A 145 -8.92 16.09 -20.18
CA LYS A 145 -8.10 14.85 -20.22
C LYS A 145 -7.13 14.86 -21.41
N GLU A 146 -7.59 15.26 -22.59
CA GLU A 146 -6.72 15.40 -23.75
C GLU A 146 -5.60 16.39 -23.50
N ARG A 147 -5.92 17.56 -22.91
CA ARG A 147 -4.96 18.61 -22.57
C ARG A 147 -3.95 18.13 -21.53
N LEU A 148 -4.41 17.46 -20.47
CA LEU A 148 -3.55 16.85 -19.45
C LEU A 148 -2.52 15.92 -20.10
N VAL A 149 -2.97 15.01 -20.97
CA VAL A 149 -2.07 14.04 -21.62
C VAL A 149 -1.13 14.73 -22.61
N LYS A 150 -1.56 15.77 -23.33
CA LYS A 150 -0.70 16.54 -24.23
C LYS A 150 0.45 17.23 -23.48
N ILE A 151 0.16 17.84 -22.33
CA ILE A 151 1.21 18.45 -21.49
C ILE A 151 2.16 17.36 -21.01
N ALA A 152 1.60 16.26 -20.56
CA ALA A 152 2.33 15.11 -20.07
C ALA A 152 3.35 14.53 -21.09
N ILE A 153 3.05 14.54 -22.38
CA ILE A 153 3.92 13.99 -23.44
C ILE A 153 5.01 14.99 -23.86
N ASN A 154 4.67 16.29 -23.85
CA ASN A 154 5.57 17.34 -24.34
C ASN A 154 6.77 17.60 -23.42
N ASN A 155 6.72 17.17 -22.18
CA ASN A 155 7.87 17.14 -21.28
C ASN A 155 8.64 15.85 -21.61
N ASP A 156 9.73 15.93 -22.34
CA ASP A 156 10.58 14.84 -22.86
C ASP A 156 11.05 13.83 -21.80
N ASN A 157 10.57 13.93 -20.59
CA ASN A 157 10.80 13.02 -19.49
C ASN A 157 9.49 12.45 -18.99
N ILE A 158 9.45 11.14 -18.97
CA ILE A 158 8.54 10.26 -18.22
C ILE A 158 7.90 11.02 -17.06
N ILE A 159 6.57 11.11 -17.10
CA ILE A 159 5.80 11.91 -16.16
C ILE A 159 5.98 11.38 -14.74
N THR A 160 7.00 11.84 -14.11
CA THR A 160 6.97 12.07 -12.68
C THR A 160 6.14 13.33 -12.49
N LEU A 161 5.20 13.33 -11.53
CA LEU A 161 4.66 14.60 -11.06
C LEU A 161 5.86 15.47 -10.69
N GLU A 162 6.16 16.48 -11.49
CA GLU A 162 7.30 17.38 -11.24
C GLU A 162 7.19 18.04 -9.87
N ASN A 163 5.95 18.18 -9.39
CA ASN A 163 5.64 18.78 -8.10
C ASN A 163 4.81 17.82 -7.24
N THR A 164 5.47 16.92 -6.52
CA THR A 164 4.78 16.03 -5.58
C THR A 164 4.27 16.76 -4.33
N GLY A 165 4.70 18.00 -4.09
CA GLY A 165 4.43 18.77 -2.88
C GLY A 165 5.43 18.51 -1.75
N LEU A 166 6.37 17.61 -1.95
CA LEU A 166 7.39 17.29 -0.96
C LEU A 166 8.47 18.36 -0.86
N GLU A 167 9.20 18.38 0.26
CA GLU A 167 10.38 19.21 0.45
C GLU A 167 11.55 18.65 -0.37
N THR A 168 12.55 19.51 -0.63
CA THR A 168 13.68 19.22 -1.53
C THR A 168 14.44 17.94 -1.13
N GLU A 169 14.57 17.67 0.15
CA GLU A 169 15.25 16.47 0.65
C GLU A 169 14.58 15.16 0.19
N TYR A 170 13.25 15.10 0.21
CA TYR A 170 12.52 13.91 -0.26
C TYR A 170 12.60 13.75 -1.77
N GLU A 171 12.64 14.86 -2.53
CA GLU A 171 12.82 14.80 -3.97
C GLU A 171 14.24 14.32 -4.33
N GLN A 172 15.27 14.72 -3.58
CA GLN A 172 16.63 14.19 -3.74
C GLN A 172 16.69 12.68 -3.45
N ILE A 173 16.01 12.20 -2.41
CA ILE A 173 15.88 10.78 -2.12
C ILE A 173 15.20 10.08 -3.31
N ARG A 174 14.11 10.63 -3.84
CA ARG A 174 13.41 10.11 -5.02
C ARG A 174 14.34 9.96 -6.21
N GLU A 175 15.04 11.03 -6.58
CA GLU A 175 15.98 11.05 -7.72
C GLU A 175 17.08 9.99 -7.56
N GLN A 176 17.62 9.82 -6.35
CA GLN A 176 18.62 8.80 -6.06
C GLN A 176 18.09 7.40 -6.36
N PHE A 177 16.88 7.07 -5.90
CA PHE A 177 16.30 5.75 -6.12
C PHE A 177 15.77 5.55 -7.54
N GLN A 178 15.34 6.58 -8.24
CA GLN A 178 15.05 6.52 -9.68
C GLN A 178 16.31 6.17 -10.46
N LYS A 179 17.43 6.82 -10.17
CA LYS A 179 18.73 6.53 -10.79
C LYS A 179 19.18 5.09 -10.47
N PHE A 180 19.05 4.66 -9.21
CA PHE A 180 19.37 3.28 -8.82
C PHE A 180 18.57 2.27 -9.65
N ASN A 181 17.25 2.46 -9.76
CA ASN A 181 16.37 1.58 -10.52
C ASN A 181 16.72 1.52 -12.00
N SER A 182 16.92 2.67 -12.63
CA SER A 182 17.24 2.74 -14.07
C SER A 182 18.53 2.00 -14.42
N LEU A 183 19.52 2.06 -13.53
CA LEU A 183 20.82 1.43 -13.74
C LEU A 183 20.86 -0.06 -13.39
N ASN A 184 20.12 -0.47 -12.35
CA ASN A 184 20.34 -1.80 -11.74
C ASN A 184 19.13 -2.73 -11.81
N VAL A 185 17.90 -2.20 -11.87
CA VAL A 185 16.67 -2.98 -11.68
C VAL A 185 15.85 -3.10 -12.95
N CYS A 186 15.46 -1.98 -13.57
CA CYS A 186 14.44 -1.96 -14.63
C CYS A 186 14.74 -2.89 -15.80
N ASN A 187 15.97 -2.89 -16.30
CA ASN A 187 16.39 -3.72 -17.45
C ASN A 187 16.46 -5.23 -17.14
N ASN A 188 16.41 -5.60 -15.86
CA ASN A 188 16.53 -6.98 -15.42
C ASN A 188 15.23 -7.55 -14.82
N ALA A 189 14.30 -6.69 -14.41
CA ALA A 189 13.10 -7.06 -13.68
C ALA A 189 12.26 -8.11 -14.40
N ASN A 190 12.01 -7.95 -15.71
CA ASN A 190 11.25 -8.90 -16.51
C ASN A 190 11.96 -10.25 -16.61
N LYS A 191 13.27 -10.23 -16.81
CA LYS A 191 14.07 -11.46 -16.86
C LYS A 191 14.01 -12.22 -15.53
N TRP A 192 14.20 -11.54 -14.39
CA TRP A 192 14.08 -12.18 -13.08
C TRP A 192 12.70 -12.78 -12.85
N HIS A 193 11.66 -12.08 -13.27
CA HIS A 193 10.28 -12.58 -13.18
C HIS A 193 10.05 -13.81 -14.04
N LEU A 194 10.43 -13.79 -15.32
CA LEU A 194 10.20 -14.90 -16.26
C LEU A 194 11.00 -16.16 -15.89
N GLU A 195 12.23 -15.98 -15.43
CA GLU A 195 13.10 -17.07 -14.99
C GLU A 195 12.80 -17.54 -13.55
N ASP A 196 11.85 -16.88 -12.87
CA ASP A 196 11.51 -17.12 -11.45
C ASP A 196 12.74 -17.13 -10.53
N LYS A 197 13.70 -16.25 -10.83
CA LYS A 197 14.94 -16.11 -10.08
C LYS A 197 14.78 -15.22 -8.86
N LEU A 198 15.52 -15.56 -7.81
CA LEU A 198 15.69 -14.66 -6.67
C LEU A 198 16.40 -13.37 -7.12
N ILE A 199 16.01 -12.24 -6.50
CA ILE A 199 16.73 -10.97 -6.64
C ILE A 199 18.21 -11.21 -6.34
N PRO A 200 19.15 -10.80 -7.22
CA PRO A 200 20.57 -11.03 -7.02
C PRO A 200 21.08 -10.47 -5.69
N GLN A 201 22.03 -11.17 -5.05
CA GLN A 201 22.62 -10.72 -3.77
C GLN A 201 23.21 -9.31 -3.91
N LYS A 202 23.85 -9.02 -5.04
CA LYS A 202 24.40 -7.69 -5.33
C LYS A 202 23.36 -6.57 -5.15
N ILE A 203 22.11 -6.77 -5.58
CA ILE A 203 21.05 -5.77 -5.38
C ILE A 203 20.75 -5.58 -3.89
N ILE A 204 20.74 -6.66 -3.10
CA ILE A 204 20.54 -6.60 -1.66
C ILE A 204 21.69 -5.84 -0.99
N ASP A 205 22.94 -6.12 -1.38
CA ASP A 205 24.12 -5.47 -0.86
C ASP A 205 24.16 -3.96 -1.23
N ASP A 206 23.78 -3.63 -2.45
CA ASP A 206 23.67 -2.25 -2.92
C ASP A 206 22.59 -1.48 -2.13
N LEU A 207 21.42 -2.10 -1.87
CA LEU A 207 20.35 -1.51 -1.04
C LEU A 207 20.77 -1.33 0.42
N ALA A 208 21.51 -2.28 0.98
CA ALA A 208 22.10 -2.17 2.31
C ALA A 208 23.06 -0.97 2.38
N SER A 209 23.93 -0.83 1.38
CA SER A 209 24.89 0.29 1.27
C SER A 209 24.20 1.65 1.13
N LEU A 210 22.99 1.69 0.55
CA LEU A 210 22.13 2.87 0.46
C LEU A 210 21.30 3.12 1.73
N GLY A 211 21.43 2.28 2.77
CA GLY A 211 20.73 2.41 4.04
C GLY A 211 19.26 2.01 4.00
N VAL A 212 18.80 1.33 2.93
CA VAL A 212 17.37 1.00 2.72
C VAL A 212 16.80 0.15 3.85
N PHE A 213 17.59 -0.75 4.43
CA PHE A 213 17.13 -1.65 5.50
C PHE A 213 17.08 -1.01 6.88
N GLY A 214 17.70 0.16 7.03
CA GLY A 214 17.74 0.94 8.27
C GLY A 214 17.08 2.32 8.16
N LEU A 215 16.21 2.56 7.16
CA LEU A 215 15.63 3.89 6.91
C LEU A 215 15.05 4.53 8.17
N THR A 216 14.21 3.81 8.91
CA THR A 216 13.50 4.31 10.09
C THR A 216 14.12 3.86 11.40
N ILE A 217 15.16 3.04 11.36
CA ILE A 217 15.91 2.64 12.56
C ILE A 217 16.70 3.86 13.06
N PRO A 218 16.63 4.19 14.38
CA PRO A 218 17.39 5.30 14.95
C PRO A 218 18.91 5.16 14.73
N GLU A 219 19.59 6.30 14.58
CA GLU A 219 21.05 6.37 14.38
C GLU A 219 21.86 5.64 15.46
N LYS A 220 21.40 5.64 16.71
CA LYS A 220 22.04 4.90 17.82
C LYS A 220 22.15 3.39 17.58
N TYR A 221 21.33 2.83 16.67
CA TYR A 221 21.37 1.44 16.24
C TYR A 221 21.91 1.27 14.81
N GLY A 222 22.58 2.30 14.28
CA GLY A 222 23.21 2.27 12.96
C GLY A 222 22.24 2.47 11.77
N GLY A 223 21.01 2.89 12.03
CA GLY A 223 20.05 3.28 10.98
C GLY A 223 20.20 4.74 10.54
N LEU A 224 19.32 5.18 9.64
CA LEU A 224 19.30 6.56 9.13
C LEU A 224 18.38 7.49 9.94
N GLY A 225 17.54 6.96 10.81
CA GLY A 225 16.61 7.74 11.63
C GLY A 225 15.59 8.57 10.85
N LEU A 226 15.33 8.20 9.58
CA LEU A 226 14.38 8.90 8.73
C LEU A 226 12.93 8.58 9.14
N ASN A 227 12.00 9.41 8.66
CA ASN A 227 10.58 9.29 8.96
C ASN A 227 9.84 8.34 7.99
N LYS A 228 8.55 8.05 8.26
CA LYS A 228 7.72 7.18 7.43
C LYS A 228 7.43 7.79 6.05
N LEU A 229 7.48 9.11 5.91
CA LEU A 229 7.34 9.76 4.62
C LEU A 229 8.52 9.43 3.71
N ALA A 230 9.77 9.47 4.21
CA ALA A 230 10.95 9.05 3.46
C ALA A 230 10.86 7.56 3.09
N MET A 231 10.43 6.70 4.02
CA MET A 231 10.15 5.29 3.75
C MET A 231 9.17 5.10 2.58
N CYS A 232 8.10 5.92 2.51
CA CYS A 232 7.14 5.86 1.40
C CYS A 232 7.79 6.23 0.07
N VAL A 233 8.59 7.30 0.02
CA VAL A 233 9.28 7.74 -1.21
C VAL A 233 10.21 6.65 -1.73
N VAL A 234 11.01 6.05 -0.84
CA VAL A 234 11.92 4.95 -1.21
C VAL A 234 11.14 3.71 -1.69
N SER A 235 10.09 3.33 -0.95
CA SER A 235 9.27 2.15 -1.30
C SER A 235 8.53 2.34 -2.62
N GLU A 236 8.03 3.53 -2.90
CA GLU A 236 7.38 3.88 -4.15
C GLU A 236 8.36 3.71 -5.32
N GLU A 237 9.53 4.32 -5.25
CA GLU A 237 10.50 4.26 -6.35
C GLU A 237 11.04 2.84 -6.55
N LEU A 238 11.43 2.13 -5.48
CA LEU A 238 11.90 0.75 -5.61
C LEU A 238 10.84 -0.18 -6.22
N ALA A 239 9.57 -0.02 -5.84
CA ALA A 239 8.47 -0.79 -6.40
C ALA A 239 8.14 -0.40 -7.85
N ARG A 240 8.40 0.86 -8.26
CA ARG A 240 8.36 1.31 -9.65
C ARG A 240 9.38 0.56 -10.50
N GLY A 241 10.57 0.26 -9.98
CA GLY A 241 11.54 -0.60 -10.66
C GLY A 241 11.09 -2.05 -10.73
N TYR A 242 10.85 -2.64 -9.56
CA TYR A 242 10.34 -4.00 -9.40
C TYR A 242 9.74 -4.19 -8.01
N ILE A 243 8.51 -4.70 -7.94
CA ILE A 243 7.79 -4.86 -6.66
C ILE A 243 8.56 -5.76 -5.68
N GLY A 244 9.26 -6.78 -6.15
CA GLY A 244 10.09 -7.66 -5.30
C GLY A 244 11.21 -6.88 -4.62
N VAL A 245 11.90 -5.98 -5.33
CA VAL A 245 12.94 -5.10 -4.78
C VAL A 245 12.34 -4.13 -3.76
N GLY A 246 11.20 -3.50 -4.08
CA GLY A 246 10.48 -2.63 -3.15
C GLY A 246 10.00 -3.33 -1.88
N SER A 247 9.84 -4.66 -1.93
CA SER A 247 9.36 -5.45 -0.80
C SER A 247 10.45 -5.92 0.16
N LEU A 248 11.72 -5.88 -0.24
CA LEU A 248 12.83 -6.20 0.66
C LEU A 248 12.84 -5.28 1.89
N ALA A 249 12.68 -3.97 1.67
CA ALA A 249 12.58 -2.98 2.73
C ALA A 249 11.38 -3.18 3.66
N THR A 250 10.29 -3.77 3.16
CA THR A 250 9.10 -4.01 4.01
C THR A 250 9.37 -5.08 5.06
N ARG A 251 10.18 -6.09 4.75
CA ARG A 251 10.51 -7.13 5.72
C ARG A 251 11.32 -6.57 6.88
N THR A 252 12.30 -5.72 6.57
CA THR A 252 13.13 -5.06 7.59
C THR A 252 12.32 -4.04 8.39
N GLU A 253 11.45 -3.27 7.76
CA GLU A 253 10.58 -2.29 8.43
C GLU A 253 9.65 -2.94 9.46
N ILE A 254 8.96 -4.03 9.09
CA ILE A 254 8.09 -4.77 10.01
C ILE A 254 8.88 -5.29 11.22
N ALA A 255 10.04 -5.89 10.98
CA ALA A 255 10.90 -6.41 12.04
C ALA A 255 11.40 -5.31 12.96
N SER A 256 11.92 -4.24 12.37
CA SER A 256 12.49 -3.13 13.13
C SER A 256 11.45 -2.42 13.98
N GLU A 257 10.26 -2.17 13.45
CA GLU A 257 9.19 -1.52 14.19
C GLU A 257 8.70 -2.39 15.37
N LEU A 258 8.56 -3.71 15.17
CA LEU A 258 8.24 -4.63 16.26
C LEU A 258 9.30 -4.60 17.37
N ILE A 259 10.58 -4.68 16.98
CA ILE A 259 11.69 -4.69 17.95
C ILE A 259 11.82 -3.34 18.64
N LEU A 260 11.70 -2.22 17.93
CA LEU A 260 11.78 -0.87 18.50
C LEU A 260 10.67 -0.61 19.52
N ASN A 261 9.44 -1.01 19.19
CA ASN A 261 8.28 -0.72 20.04
C ASN A 261 8.18 -1.62 21.25
N ASP A 262 8.47 -2.91 21.09
CA ASP A 262 8.12 -3.93 22.09
C ASP A 262 9.30 -4.82 22.48
N GLY A 263 10.50 -4.70 21.88
CA GLY A 263 11.70 -5.45 22.23
C GLY A 263 12.37 -4.95 23.52
N THR A 264 13.05 -5.85 24.24
CA THR A 264 13.96 -5.46 25.32
C THR A 264 15.18 -4.70 24.77
N GLU A 265 15.87 -3.93 25.60
CA GLU A 265 17.09 -3.23 25.13
C GLU A 265 18.13 -4.22 24.58
N THR A 266 18.27 -5.39 25.20
CA THR A 266 19.15 -6.46 24.68
C THR A 266 18.74 -6.92 23.27
N GLN A 267 17.44 -7.07 23.01
CA GLN A 267 16.93 -7.43 21.68
C GLN A 267 17.15 -6.30 20.67
N LYS A 268 16.95 -5.04 21.07
CA LYS A 268 17.21 -3.87 20.23
C LYS A 268 18.69 -3.76 19.87
N ASP A 269 19.58 -3.82 20.84
CA ASP A 269 21.03 -3.73 20.66
C ASP A 269 21.59 -4.87 19.80
N PHE A 270 20.96 -6.05 19.85
CA PHE A 270 21.40 -7.20 19.07
C PHE A 270 20.89 -7.21 17.63
N TRP A 271 19.59 -6.92 17.41
CA TRP A 271 18.96 -7.11 16.10
C TRP A 271 19.00 -5.86 15.23
N LEU A 272 18.75 -4.67 15.78
CA LEU A 272 18.60 -3.46 14.97
C LEU A 272 19.85 -3.08 14.17
N PRO A 273 21.08 -3.15 14.74
CA PRO A 273 22.30 -2.89 13.97
C PRO A 273 22.48 -3.87 12.80
N LYS A 274 22.19 -5.15 13.01
CA LYS A 274 22.33 -6.18 11.96
C LYS A 274 21.29 -6.02 10.86
N ILE A 275 20.06 -5.61 11.21
CA ILE A 275 19.02 -5.32 10.24
C ILE A 275 19.39 -4.09 9.41
N SER A 276 19.83 -3.00 10.07
CA SER A 276 20.17 -1.75 9.39
C SER A 276 21.30 -1.90 8.37
N GLN A 277 22.26 -2.78 8.67
CA GLN A 277 23.40 -3.09 7.79
C GLN A 277 23.08 -4.13 6.73
N GLY A 278 21.87 -4.71 6.74
CA GLY A 278 21.49 -5.78 5.82
C GLY A 278 22.11 -7.14 6.10
N GLU A 279 22.80 -7.30 7.22
CA GLU A 279 23.33 -8.60 7.69
C GLU A 279 22.19 -9.54 8.07
N THR A 280 21.11 -8.99 8.58
CA THR A 280 19.89 -9.73 8.93
C THR A 280 18.72 -9.28 8.06
N ILE A 281 18.21 -10.22 7.27
CA ILE A 281 16.96 -10.03 6.51
C ILE A 281 15.88 -10.91 7.14
N PRO A 282 14.84 -10.31 7.72
CA PRO A 282 13.78 -11.03 8.41
C PRO A 282 12.71 -11.58 7.44
N ALA A 283 12.00 -12.62 7.89
CA ALA A 283 10.76 -13.07 7.31
C ALA A 283 9.64 -13.10 8.37
N ALA A 284 8.46 -12.59 8.00
CA ALA A 284 7.28 -12.56 8.86
C ALA A 284 6.49 -13.85 8.74
N CYS A 285 6.44 -14.65 9.81
CA CYS A 285 5.81 -15.96 9.85
C CYS A 285 4.51 -15.92 10.67
N PHE A 286 3.45 -15.31 10.13
CA PHE A 286 2.19 -15.11 10.84
C PHE A 286 1.08 -16.02 10.32
N THR A 287 0.88 -16.03 9.01
CA THR A 287 -0.22 -16.71 8.31
C THR A 287 -0.08 -18.23 8.38
N GLU A 288 -1.22 -18.92 8.54
CA GLU A 288 -1.35 -20.37 8.46
C GLU A 288 -2.30 -20.77 7.34
N PRO A 289 -2.27 -22.03 6.87
CA PRO A 289 -3.16 -22.49 5.78
C PRO A 289 -4.63 -22.13 6.00
N ASP A 290 -5.12 -22.25 7.25
CA ASP A 290 -6.52 -22.00 7.61
C ASP A 290 -6.75 -20.64 8.30
N SER A 291 -5.71 -19.81 8.46
CA SER A 291 -5.76 -18.55 9.22
C SER A 291 -4.88 -17.47 8.60
N GLY A 292 -5.44 -16.70 7.66
CA GLY A 292 -4.81 -15.51 7.07
C GLY A 292 -5.37 -14.23 7.66
N SER A 293 -6.61 -13.87 7.29
CA SER A 293 -7.29 -12.68 7.81
C SER A 293 -7.65 -12.80 9.30
N ASP A 294 -7.95 -14.00 9.79
CA ASP A 294 -8.22 -14.29 11.21
C ASP A 294 -6.97 -14.83 11.93
N LEU A 295 -5.96 -13.99 12.12
CA LEU A 295 -4.75 -14.37 12.85
C LEU A 295 -5.02 -14.74 14.33
N GLY A 296 -6.20 -14.39 14.86
CA GLY A 296 -6.60 -14.80 16.21
C GLY A 296 -6.82 -16.31 16.35
N SER A 297 -7.05 -17.00 15.24
CA SER A 297 -7.40 -18.44 15.18
C SER A 297 -6.21 -19.33 14.79
N ILE A 298 -4.99 -18.83 14.75
CA ILE A 298 -3.79 -19.64 14.46
C ILE A 298 -3.59 -20.78 15.46
N THR A 299 -3.04 -21.87 14.97
CA THR A 299 -2.86 -23.14 15.70
C THR A 299 -1.40 -23.48 16.00
N THR A 300 -0.43 -22.85 15.32
CA THR A 300 0.99 -22.98 15.69
C THR A 300 1.17 -22.70 17.17
N LYS A 301 1.69 -23.67 17.92
CA LYS A 301 1.85 -23.62 19.36
C LYS A 301 3.31 -23.45 19.77
N ALA A 302 3.54 -22.75 20.87
CA ALA A 302 4.82 -22.64 21.55
C ALA A 302 4.66 -23.14 22.97
N ILE A 303 5.21 -24.31 23.28
CA ILE A 303 5.10 -24.99 24.57
C ILE A 303 6.39 -24.77 25.36
N LYS A 304 6.28 -24.39 26.63
CA LYS A 304 7.43 -24.28 27.53
C LYS A 304 8.00 -25.66 27.85
N ASP A 305 9.31 -25.78 27.73
CA ASP A 305 10.06 -26.97 28.04
C ASP A 305 11.45 -26.57 28.61
N ASP A 306 11.72 -26.88 29.85
CA ASP A 306 12.99 -26.66 30.57
C ASP A 306 13.66 -25.28 30.28
N GLY A 307 12.88 -24.20 30.43
CA GLY A 307 13.35 -22.82 30.25
C GLY A 307 13.42 -22.34 28.81
N LYS A 308 13.05 -23.17 27.85
CA LYS A 308 12.93 -22.89 26.41
C LYS A 308 11.46 -22.94 25.95
N PHE A 309 11.25 -22.70 24.68
CA PHE A 309 9.97 -22.97 23.97
C PHE A 309 10.20 -23.95 22.85
N LEU A 310 9.26 -24.89 22.68
CA LEU A 310 9.16 -25.78 21.54
C LEU A 310 8.04 -25.28 20.62
N ILE A 311 8.38 -24.81 19.43
CA ILE A 311 7.41 -24.28 18.48
C ILE A 311 7.09 -25.35 17.44
N SER A 312 5.78 -25.67 17.29
CA SER A 312 5.30 -26.64 16.32
C SER A 312 4.05 -26.13 15.59
N GLY A 313 4.02 -26.29 14.27
CA GLY A 313 2.89 -25.89 13.43
C GLY A 313 3.29 -25.64 11.97
N ASN A 314 2.32 -25.18 11.18
CA ASN A 314 2.53 -24.88 9.77
C ASN A 314 2.29 -23.38 9.51
N LYS A 315 3.17 -22.78 8.74
CA LYS A 315 3.06 -21.40 8.28
C LYS A 315 3.03 -21.37 6.76
N THR A 316 2.28 -20.45 6.16
CA THR A 316 2.16 -20.36 4.71
C THR A 316 2.29 -18.92 4.23
N TRP A 317 2.59 -18.74 2.95
CA TRP A 317 2.83 -17.42 2.34
C TRP A 317 3.96 -16.65 3.03
N ILE A 318 5.04 -17.37 3.36
CA ILE A 318 6.18 -16.76 4.03
C ILE A 318 7.18 -16.28 2.99
N THR A 319 7.09 -15.00 2.70
CA THR A 319 7.96 -14.32 1.74
C THR A 319 9.41 -14.34 2.20
N HIS A 320 10.33 -14.68 1.29
CA HIS A 320 11.77 -14.63 1.50
C HIS A 320 12.31 -15.63 2.56
N ALA A 321 11.50 -16.60 2.98
CA ALA A 321 11.83 -17.46 4.11
C ALA A 321 13.14 -18.25 3.94
N SER A 322 13.48 -18.70 2.72
CA SER A 322 14.73 -19.47 2.49
C SER A 322 15.98 -18.63 2.76
N ARG A 323 16.00 -17.37 2.28
CA ARG A 323 17.16 -16.45 2.41
C ARG A 323 17.16 -15.63 3.70
N SER A 324 16.05 -15.62 4.45
CA SER A 324 16.02 -14.95 5.75
C SER A 324 16.92 -15.65 6.76
N ASN A 325 17.48 -14.89 7.67
CA ASN A 325 18.24 -15.39 8.82
C ASN A 325 17.59 -15.01 10.15
N LEU A 326 16.39 -14.43 10.12
CA LEU A 326 15.53 -14.16 11.24
C LEU A 326 14.07 -14.47 10.86
N LEU A 327 13.42 -15.40 11.55
CA LEU A 327 11.98 -15.61 11.46
C LEU A 327 11.27 -14.90 12.61
N ILE A 328 10.28 -14.07 12.27
CA ILE A 328 9.39 -13.46 13.26
C ILE A 328 8.14 -14.32 13.33
N ILE A 329 8.07 -15.19 14.33
CA ILE A 329 7.03 -16.22 14.40
C ILE A 329 5.93 -15.79 15.38
N LEU A 330 4.69 -15.73 14.89
CA LEU A 330 3.51 -15.63 15.74
C LEU A 330 3.05 -17.04 16.11
N ALA A 331 3.00 -17.34 17.42
CA ALA A 331 2.60 -18.64 17.93
C ALA A 331 1.72 -18.51 19.18
N ARG A 332 0.95 -19.55 19.45
CA ARG A 332 0.08 -19.65 20.64
C ARG A 332 0.88 -20.17 21.82
N THR A 333 1.04 -19.34 22.84
CA THR A 333 1.65 -19.71 24.14
C THR A 333 0.60 -20.12 25.17
N ASN A 334 -0.63 -19.62 25.06
CA ASN A 334 -1.73 -20.04 25.92
C ASN A 334 -2.52 -21.17 25.25
N PRO A 335 -2.68 -22.35 25.91
CA PRO A 335 -3.38 -23.50 25.34
C PRO A 335 -4.90 -23.28 25.19
N ASP A 336 -5.48 -22.33 25.92
CA ASP A 336 -6.91 -22.00 25.78
C ASP A 336 -7.17 -21.26 24.45
N ILE A 337 -7.72 -22.00 23.51
CA ILE A 337 -8.07 -21.47 22.17
C ILE A 337 -9.20 -20.43 22.22
N LEU A 338 -10.03 -20.44 23.28
CA LEU A 338 -11.11 -19.46 23.44
C LEU A 338 -10.60 -18.04 23.67
N LEU A 339 -9.37 -17.91 24.16
CA LEU A 339 -8.71 -16.61 24.30
C LEU A 339 -8.35 -15.97 22.95
N LYS A 340 -8.43 -16.71 21.84
CA LYS A 340 -8.14 -16.23 20.49
C LYS A 340 -6.84 -15.41 20.45
N HIS A 341 -6.93 -14.16 20.03
CA HIS A 341 -5.79 -13.24 19.91
C HIS A 341 -5.07 -12.94 21.24
N LYS A 342 -5.72 -13.14 22.40
CA LYS A 342 -5.12 -12.90 23.72
C LYS A 342 -4.17 -14.01 24.18
N GLY A 343 -4.08 -15.11 23.43
CA GLY A 343 -3.18 -16.23 23.76
C GLY A 343 -1.96 -16.32 22.83
N LEU A 344 -1.62 -15.26 22.10
CA LEU A 344 -0.58 -15.25 21.08
C LEU A 344 0.66 -14.48 21.52
N SER A 345 1.84 -14.96 21.12
CA SER A 345 3.15 -14.36 21.38
C SER A 345 3.99 -14.31 20.11
N ILE A 346 4.93 -13.39 20.07
CA ILE A 346 5.88 -13.25 18.95
C ILE A 346 7.26 -13.71 19.40
N PHE A 347 7.93 -14.44 18.51
CA PHE A 347 9.28 -14.94 18.73
C PHE A 347 10.22 -14.44 17.62
N LEU A 348 11.39 -13.95 18.00
CA LEU A 348 12.50 -13.57 17.14
C LEU A 348 13.45 -14.75 17.01
N VAL A 349 13.29 -15.57 15.98
CA VAL A 349 13.97 -16.87 15.85
C VAL A 349 15.08 -16.79 14.81
N PRO A 350 16.37 -16.85 15.23
CA PRO A 350 17.48 -16.94 14.29
C PRO A 350 17.43 -18.26 13.52
N LYS A 351 17.78 -18.23 12.24
CA LYS A 351 17.95 -19.43 11.41
C LYS A 351 19.10 -19.26 10.44
N ASN A 352 19.61 -20.38 9.95
CA ASN A 352 20.59 -20.40 8.88
C ASN A 352 19.91 -20.05 7.53
N GLN A 353 20.57 -19.25 6.72
CA GLN A 353 20.11 -18.98 5.35
C GLN A 353 20.18 -20.23 4.50
N GLY A 354 19.14 -20.46 3.71
CA GLY A 354 19.12 -21.51 2.71
C GLY A 354 19.85 -21.12 1.42
N LYS A 355 20.17 -22.12 0.62
CA LYS A 355 20.73 -22.02 -0.73
C LYS A 355 19.74 -22.62 -1.72
N GLU A 356 20.01 -22.48 -3.03
CA GLU A 356 19.11 -23.00 -4.08
C GLU A 356 18.92 -24.52 -4.02
N ASP A 357 19.95 -25.27 -3.57
CA ASP A 357 19.94 -26.71 -3.40
C ASP A 357 19.39 -27.17 -2.04
N GLU A 358 19.35 -26.29 -1.05
CA GLU A 358 18.84 -26.57 0.30
C GLU A 358 18.21 -25.33 0.91
N PHE A 359 16.90 -25.13 0.71
CA PHE A 359 16.19 -23.95 1.19
C PHE A 359 16.14 -23.82 2.71
N PHE A 360 16.14 -24.92 3.45
CA PHE A 360 16.00 -24.93 4.90
C PHE A 360 17.00 -25.91 5.55
N PRO A 361 18.23 -25.45 5.87
CA PRO A 361 19.26 -26.33 6.45
C PRO A 361 19.03 -26.66 7.93
N ASN A 362 18.09 -25.98 8.62
CA ASN A 362 17.76 -26.26 10.02
C ASN A 362 16.87 -27.51 10.13
N LYS A 363 17.24 -28.50 10.93
CA LYS A 363 16.52 -29.79 11.06
C LYS A 363 15.04 -29.65 11.46
N SER A 364 14.72 -28.68 12.34
CA SER A 364 13.35 -28.44 12.83
C SER A 364 12.51 -27.53 11.93
N ILE A 365 13.04 -27.10 10.78
CA ILE A 365 12.36 -26.25 9.81
C ILE A 365 12.44 -26.93 8.45
N SER A 366 11.31 -27.24 7.88
CA SER A 366 11.21 -27.66 6.48
C SER A 366 10.21 -26.76 5.74
N GLY A 367 10.32 -26.71 4.43
CA GLY A 367 9.40 -25.89 3.66
C GLY A 367 9.38 -26.23 2.18
N THR A 368 8.27 -25.87 1.54
CA THR A 368 8.03 -26.05 0.12
C THR A 368 7.75 -24.71 -0.52
N GLU A 369 8.36 -24.45 -1.67
CA GLU A 369 8.11 -23.23 -2.45
C GLU A 369 6.70 -23.24 -3.02
N ILE A 370 5.98 -22.12 -2.83
CA ILE A 370 4.69 -21.85 -3.47
C ILE A 370 4.97 -21.07 -4.75
N LYS A 371 4.68 -21.67 -5.92
CA LYS A 371 4.80 -20.98 -7.21
C LYS A 371 3.72 -19.91 -7.35
N VAL A 372 4.11 -18.71 -7.70
CA VAL A 372 3.23 -17.53 -7.69
C VAL A 372 3.09 -16.91 -9.07
N LEU A 373 1.96 -16.26 -9.29
CA LEU A 373 1.62 -15.55 -10.53
C LEU A 373 2.55 -14.35 -10.78
N GLY A 374 2.69 -13.50 -9.78
CA GLY A 374 3.53 -12.30 -9.74
C GLY A 374 4.25 -12.21 -8.40
N TYR A 375 4.85 -11.03 -8.11
CA TYR A 375 5.61 -10.86 -6.86
C TYR A 375 6.79 -11.84 -6.74
N ARG A 376 7.33 -12.23 -7.88
CA ARG A 376 8.48 -13.13 -7.96
C ARG A 376 9.78 -12.41 -7.56
N GLY A 377 10.84 -13.15 -7.34
CA GLY A 377 12.15 -12.60 -6.96
C GLY A 377 12.47 -12.71 -5.48
N MET A 378 11.47 -12.92 -4.62
CA MET A 378 11.66 -13.20 -3.21
C MET A 378 11.32 -14.64 -2.83
N LYS A 379 10.47 -15.30 -3.59
CA LYS A 379 9.87 -16.62 -3.37
C LYS A 379 8.99 -16.68 -2.13
N GLU A 380 7.89 -17.40 -2.25
CA GLU A 380 6.94 -17.68 -1.18
C GLU A 380 7.06 -19.11 -0.71
N PHE A 381 6.90 -19.34 0.59
CA PHE A 381 7.07 -20.68 1.15
C PHE A 381 5.91 -21.05 2.09
N GLU A 382 5.60 -22.34 2.06
CA GLU A 382 4.93 -23.02 3.16
C GLU A 382 6.00 -23.63 4.06
N LEU A 383 5.91 -23.41 5.38
CA LEU A 383 6.87 -23.88 6.37
C LEU A 383 6.21 -24.84 7.34
N ARG A 384 6.89 -25.93 7.67
CA ARG A 384 6.59 -26.79 8.80
C ARG A 384 7.66 -26.57 9.88
N LEU A 385 7.20 -26.27 11.09
CA LEU A 385 8.00 -26.18 12.29
C LEU A 385 7.74 -27.44 13.13
N ASP A 386 8.79 -28.17 13.43
CA ASP A 386 8.69 -29.44 14.16
C ASP A 386 9.55 -29.41 15.41
N ASN A 387 8.90 -29.10 16.56
CA ASN A 387 9.55 -28.93 17.86
C ASN A 387 10.78 -28.03 17.76
N LEU A 388 10.64 -26.91 17.07
CA LEU A 388 11.71 -25.93 16.93
C LEU A 388 12.04 -25.34 18.30
N GLU A 389 13.21 -25.67 18.81
CA GLU A 389 13.71 -25.14 20.08
C GLU A 389 14.05 -23.66 19.95
N VAL A 390 13.51 -22.86 20.86
CA VAL A 390 13.67 -21.41 20.90
C VAL A 390 13.96 -20.97 22.32
N GLU A 391 15.07 -20.27 22.50
CA GLU A 391 15.45 -19.73 23.80
C GLU A 391 14.44 -18.68 24.30
N LYS A 392 14.27 -18.56 25.61
CA LYS A 392 13.34 -17.60 26.23
C LYS A 392 13.60 -16.15 25.77
N ILE A 393 14.85 -15.78 25.57
CA ILE A 393 15.26 -14.45 25.12
C ILE A 393 14.73 -14.11 23.71
N SER A 394 14.31 -15.11 22.93
CA SER A 394 13.69 -14.90 21.62
C SER A 394 12.23 -14.43 21.71
N LEU A 395 11.57 -14.55 22.86
CA LEU A 395 10.23 -14.03 23.08
C LEU A 395 10.29 -12.49 23.04
N LEU A 396 9.58 -11.87 22.12
CA LEU A 396 9.61 -10.41 21.93
C LEU A 396 9.17 -9.66 23.19
N GLY A 397 10.08 -8.84 23.73
CA GLY A 397 9.86 -8.09 24.96
C GLY A 397 9.70 -8.96 26.21
N GLU A 398 9.99 -10.27 26.11
CA GLU A 398 9.80 -11.28 27.16
C GLU A 398 8.34 -11.37 27.68
N ASN A 399 7.37 -10.87 26.91
CA ASN A 399 5.96 -10.80 27.27
C ASN A 399 5.12 -11.83 26.50
N GLU A 400 4.65 -12.87 27.19
CA GLU A 400 3.69 -13.81 26.62
C GLU A 400 2.31 -13.17 26.43
N ASN A 401 1.56 -13.71 25.47
CA ASN A 401 0.17 -13.34 25.19
C ASN A 401 -0.05 -11.89 24.72
N SER A 402 1.03 -11.19 24.34
CA SER A 402 1.02 -9.80 23.86
C SER A 402 1.18 -9.69 22.34
N GLY A 403 1.48 -10.80 21.65
CA GLY A 403 1.89 -10.81 20.24
C GLY A 403 0.90 -10.18 19.28
N PHE A 404 -0.39 -10.37 19.49
CA PHE A 404 -1.39 -9.77 18.62
C PHE A 404 -1.45 -8.24 18.76
N SER A 405 -1.36 -7.72 19.97
CA SER A 405 -1.35 -6.26 20.20
C SER A 405 -0.08 -5.60 19.64
N GLN A 406 1.05 -6.28 19.73
CA GLN A 406 2.33 -5.86 19.14
C GLN A 406 2.22 -5.76 17.61
N LEU A 407 1.64 -6.78 16.95
CA LEU A 407 1.39 -6.76 15.51
C LEU A 407 0.46 -5.62 15.07
N MET A 408 -0.61 -5.36 15.81
CA MET A 408 -1.58 -4.32 15.41
C MET A 408 -0.95 -2.94 15.29
N LYS A 409 0.01 -2.58 16.14
CA LYS A 409 0.75 -1.32 16.08
C LYS A 409 1.62 -1.23 14.82
N THR A 410 2.28 -2.34 14.46
CA THR A 410 3.20 -2.42 13.32
C THR A 410 2.46 -2.48 11.97
N PHE A 411 1.25 -3.04 11.95
CA PHE A 411 0.46 -3.15 10.72
C PHE A 411 0.04 -1.81 10.13
N GLU A 412 0.01 -0.73 10.90
CA GLU A 412 -0.23 0.61 10.35
C GLU A 412 0.88 1.00 9.36
N SER A 413 2.14 0.90 9.76
CA SER A 413 3.30 1.19 8.90
C SER A 413 3.39 0.23 7.71
N ALA A 414 3.12 -1.05 7.91
CA ALA A 414 3.12 -2.03 6.83
C ALA A 414 2.08 -1.71 5.73
N ARG A 415 0.87 -1.25 6.13
CA ARG A 415 -0.17 -0.82 5.19
C ARG A 415 0.22 0.44 4.43
N ILE A 416 0.80 1.45 5.12
CA ILE A 416 1.29 2.68 4.51
C ILE A 416 2.37 2.35 3.47
N GLN A 417 3.33 1.50 3.81
CA GLN A 417 4.38 1.07 2.89
C GLN A 417 3.82 0.27 1.71
N THR A 418 2.78 -0.56 1.93
CA THR A 418 2.09 -1.26 0.85
C THR A 418 1.38 -0.30 -0.09
N ALA A 419 0.76 0.76 0.43
CA ALA A 419 0.17 1.81 -0.39
C ALA A 419 1.23 2.51 -1.24
N ALA A 420 2.39 2.83 -0.68
CA ALA A 420 3.51 3.41 -1.43
C ALA A 420 4.02 2.49 -2.54
N ARG A 421 4.18 1.18 -2.26
CA ARG A 421 4.53 0.18 -3.29
C ARG A 421 3.48 0.11 -4.40
N ALA A 422 2.21 0.18 -4.05
CA ALA A 422 1.12 0.18 -5.03
C ALA A 422 1.18 1.41 -5.94
N VAL A 423 1.49 2.60 -5.40
CA VAL A 423 1.72 3.81 -6.19
C VAL A 423 2.90 3.62 -7.15
N GLY A 424 3.99 3.02 -6.71
CA GLY A 424 5.14 2.72 -7.57
C GLY A 424 4.80 1.77 -8.73
N VAL A 425 4.07 0.69 -8.45
CA VAL A 425 3.59 -0.26 -9.49
C VAL A 425 2.65 0.44 -10.48
N ALA A 426 1.75 1.28 -10.00
CA ALA A 426 0.85 2.07 -10.84
C ALA A 426 1.63 3.04 -11.75
N GLN A 427 2.64 3.70 -11.21
CA GLN A 427 3.51 4.61 -11.95
C GLN A 427 4.28 3.88 -13.06
N ASN A 428 4.83 2.70 -12.79
CA ASN A 428 5.48 1.88 -13.82
C ASN A 428 4.50 1.52 -14.96
N ALA A 429 3.27 1.12 -14.61
CA ALA A 429 2.24 0.84 -15.60
C ALA A 429 1.91 2.07 -16.48
N LEU A 430 1.87 3.26 -15.89
CA LEU A 430 1.65 4.52 -16.59
C LEU A 430 2.82 4.85 -17.53
N ASP A 431 4.06 4.73 -17.05
CA ASP A 431 5.27 4.99 -17.84
C ASP A 431 5.30 4.13 -19.11
N LEU A 432 4.99 2.84 -18.96
CA LEU A 432 4.91 1.91 -20.10
C LEU A 432 3.75 2.25 -21.05
N ALA A 433 2.58 2.62 -20.51
CA ALA A 433 1.42 2.99 -21.31
C ALA A 433 1.71 4.19 -22.19
N ILE A 434 2.33 5.24 -21.63
CA ILE A 434 2.67 6.46 -22.39
C ILE A 434 3.73 6.17 -23.43
N SER A 435 4.81 5.49 -23.06
CA SER A 435 5.89 5.12 -23.99
C SER A 435 5.33 4.32 -25.16
N TYR A 436 4.54 3.30 -24.90
CA TYR A 436 3.95 2.46 -25.95
C TYR A 436 2.96 3.26 -26.82
N ALA A 437 2.02 3.99 -26.21
CA ALA A 437 0.99 4.71 -26.93
C ALA A 437 1.51 5.86 -27.80
N SER A 438 2.62 6.49 -27.39
CA SER A 438 3.29 7.53 -28.16
C SER A 438 3.98 6.98 -29.42
N ASN A 439 4.57 5.80 -29.32
CA ASN A 439 5.34 5.17 -30.40
C ASN A 439 4.49 4.32 -31.35
N ARG A 440 3.45 3.64 -30.83
CA ARG A 440 2.58 2.76 -31.63
C ARG A 440 1.66 3.56 -32.54
N LYS A 441 1.71 3.30 -33.83
CA LYS A 441 0.83 3.95 -34.83
C LYS A 441 -0.22 2.97 -35.34
N GLN A 442 -1.46 3.44 -35.43
CA GLN A 442 -2.58 2.81 -36.11
C GLN A 442 -3.43 3.90 -36.78
N PHE A 443 -4.06 3.61 -37.88
CA PHE A 443 -4.84 4.57 -38.65
C PHE A 443 -4.06 5.88 -38.93
N ASN A 444 -2.78 5.74 -39.30
CA ASN A 444 -1.82 6.81 -39.63
C ASN A 444 -1.50 7.83 -38.51
N LYS A 445 -1.81 7.54 -37.26
CA LYS A 445 -1.44 8.39 -36.11
C LYS A 445 -1.04 7.55 -34.90
N SER A 446 -0.27 8.13 -33.96
CA SER A 446 0.04 7.50 -32.70
C SER A 446 -1.23 7.21 -31.91
N ILE A 447 -1.31 6.03 -31.28
CA ILE A 447 -2.56 5.61 -30.61
C ILE A 447 -2.90 6.48 -29.39
N ILE A 448 -1.94 7.19 -28.81
CA ILE A 448 -2.17 8.15 -27.73
C ILE A 448 -3.14 9.27 -28.12
N ASN A 449 -3.29 9.58 -29.42
CA ASN A 449 -4.19 10.59 -29.94
C ASN A 449 -5.64 10.10 -30.13
N PHE A 450 -5.97 8.87 -29.72
CA PHE A 450 -7.35 8.39 -29.69
C PHE A 450 -7.97 8.63 -28.33
N GLU A 451 -9.19 9.13 -28.30
CA GLU A 451 -9.91 9.48 -27.08
C GLU A 451 -9.96 8.32 -26.07
N ARG A 452 -10.22 7.11 -26.55
CA ARG A 452 -10.28 5.91 -25.67
C ARG A 452 -8.94 5.53 -25.07
N VAL A 453 -7.82 5.99 -25.64
CA VAL A 453 -6.46 5.79 -25.12
C VAL A 453 -6.09 6.92 -24.18
N TYR A 454 -6.16 8.19 -24.61
CA TYR A 454 -5.78 9.29 -23.73
C TYR A 454 -6.67 9.41 -22.48
N ASN A 455 -7.96 9.03 -22.56
CA ASN A 455 -8.82 8.98 -21.38
C ASN A 455 -8.33 7.99 -20.32
N LYS A 456 -7.83 6.81 -20.74
CA LYS A 456 -7.22 5.85 -19.81
C LYS A 456 -5.96 6.41 -19.15
N ILE A 457 -5.07 7.00 -19.95
CA ILE A 457 -3.82 7.61 -19.47
C ILE A 457 -4.12 8.75 -18.49
N ALA A 458 -5.06 9.64 -18.82
CA ALA A 458 -5.47 10.72 -17.93
C ALA A 458 -6.00 10.20 -16.57
N MET A 459 -6.85 9.14 -16.62
CA MET A 459 -7.32 8.51 -15.38
C MET A 459 -6.17 7.92 -14.56
N MET A 460 -5.21 7.24 -15.20
CA MET A 460 -4.03 6.73 -14.50
C MET A 460 -3.24 7.85 -13.82
N ILE A 461 -3.03 8.97 -14.47
CA ILE A 461 -2.33 10.15 -13.92
C ILE A 461 -3.03 10.67 -12.66
N ILE A 462 -4.35 10.91 -12.73
CA ILE A 462 -5.07 11.48 -11.59
C ILE A 462 -5.21 10.49 -10.42
N GLU A 463 -5.44 9.22 -10.70
CA GLU A 463 -5.56 8.20 -9.65
C GLU A 463 -4.24 7.98 -8.92
N ILE A 464 -3.11 7.97 -9.64
CA ILE A 464 -1.77 7.91 -9.03
C ILE A 464 -1.54 9.14 -8.13
N ALA A 465 -1.91 10.34 -8.57
CA ALA A 465 -1.79 11.54 -7.76
C ALA A 465 -2.63 11.47 -6.49
N LEU A 466 -3.90 11.05 -6.58
CA LEU A 466 -4.81 10.86 -5.44
C LEU A 466 -4.25 9.83 -4.44
N GLY A 467 -3.83 8.66 -4.94
CA GLY A 467 -3.26 7.60 -4.10
C GLY A 467 -1.97 8.02 -3.41
N ARG A 468 -1.09 8.73 -4.12
CA ARG A 468 0.17 9.26 -3.59
C ARG A 468 -0.08 10.25 -2.45
N GLN A 469 -0.96 11.23 -2.64
CA GLN A 469 -1.24 12.23 -1.61
C GLN A 469 -1.91 11.62 -0.37
N LEU A 470 -2.81 10.64 -0.56
CA LEU A 470 -3.42 9.92 0.56
C LEU A 470 -2.37 9.07 1.33
N THR A 471 -1.42 8.46 0.63
CA THR A 471 -0.32 7.69 1.24
C THR A 471 0.60 8.59 2.06
N TYR A 472 0.99 9.75 1.52
CA TYR A 472 1.82 10.71 2.22
C TYR A 472 1.13 11.31 3.44
N PHE A 473 -0.18 11.53 3.37
CA PHE A 473 -0.98 11.94 4.51
C PHE A 473 -0.95 10.90 5.63
N ALA A 474 -1.16 9.62 5.30
CA ALA A 474 -1.09 8.55 6.28
C ALA A 474 0.30 8.44 6.93
N ALA A 475 1.37 8.59 6.13
CA ALA A 475 2.74 8.58 6.61
C ALA A 475 3.03 9.75 7.57
N LYS A 476 2.64 10.98 7.20
CA LYS A 476 2.79 12.18 8.04
C LYS A 476 2.06 12.04 9.39
N ASN A 477 0.84 11.47 9.39
CA ASN A 477 0.11 11.21 10.63
C ASN A 477 0.83 10.21 11.53
N LYS A 478 1.42 9.16 10.95
CA LYS A 478 2.23 8.18 11.70
C LYS A 478 3.48 8.84 12.30
N ASP A 479 4.16 9.70 11.56
CA ASP A 479 5.35 10.44 12.01
C ASP A 479 5.02 11.39 13.17
N LEU A 480 3.81 11.94 13.22
CA LEU A 480 3.32 12.76 14.34
C LEU A 480 2.92 11.94 15.56
N GLY A 481 3.02 10.61 15.51
CA GLY A 481 2.67 9.71 16.60
C GLY A 481 1.16 9.47 16.77
N PHE A 482 0.34 9.88 15.80
CA PHE A 482 -1.09 9.60 15.85
C PHE A 482 -1.38 8.13 15.53
N ARG A 483 -2.47 7.62 16.11
CA ARG A 483 -3.05 6.36 15.67
C ARG A 483 -3.65 6.57 14.28
N CYS A 484 -3.13 5.86 13.29
CA CYS A 484 -3.44 6.06 11.87
C CYS A 484 -3.98 4.80 11.17
N ASP A 485 -4.61 3.89 11.91
CA ASP A 485 -5.21 2.67 11.36
C ASP A 485 -6.26 2.95 10.26
N LEU A 486 -7.00 4.07 10.37
CA LEU A 486 -7.97 4.51 9.37
C LEU A 486 -7.26 4.99 8.09
N GLU A 487 -6.36 5.95 8.24
CA GLU A 487 -5.63 6.56 7.13
C GLU A 487 -4.77 5.52 6.39
N ALA A 488 -4.10 4.65 7.12
CA ALA A 488 -3.33 3.53 6.57
C ALA A 488 -4.24 2.54 5.83
N GLY A 489 -5.42 2.24 6.39
CA GLY A 489 -6.44 1.40 5.76
C GLY A 489 -6.97 2.00 4.47
N MET A 490 -7.35 3.29 4.48
CA MET A 490 -7.82 4.04 3.31
C MET A 490 -6.75 4.10 2.21
N ALA A 491 -5.51 4.43 2.57
CA ALA A 491 -4.40 4.50 1.63
C ALA A 491 -4.15 3.15 0.94
N LYS A 492 -4.06 2.06 1.72
CA LYS A 492 -3.85 0.72 1.18
C LYS A 492 -5.03 0.25 0.31
N LEU A 493 -6.26 0.50 0.74
CA LEU A 493 -7.47 0.13 0.02
C LEU A 493 -7.52 0.81 -1.37
N LEU A 494 -7.32 2.11 -1.42
CA LEU A 494 -7.38 2.88 -2.66
C LEU A 494 -6.20 2.57 -3.57
N CYS A 495 -4.96 2.61 -3.05
CA CYS A 495 -3.76 2.45 -3.88
C CYS A 495 -3.65 1.04 -4.48
N ALA A 496 -4.08 -0.01 -3.77
CA ALA A 496 -4.10 -1.37 -4.32
C ALA A 496 -5.04 -1.48 -5.53
N ARG A 497 -6.23 -0.85 -5.47
CA ARG A 497 -7.16 -0.77 -6.61
C ARG A 497 -6.57 0.07 -7.75
N ILE A 498 -5.92 1.19 -7.46
CA ILE A 498 -5.26 2.05 -8.46
C ILE A 498 -4.17 1.26 -9.19
N ALA A 499 -3.33 0.52 -8.47
CA ALA A 499 -2.29 -0.29 -9.10
C ALA A 499 -2.87 -1.31 -10.08
N TRP A 500 -3.93 -2.02 -9.67
CA TRP A 500 -4.64 -2.96 -10.55
C TRP A 500 -5.25 -2.27 -11.77
N SER A 501 -5.98 -1.18 -11.57
CA SER A 501 -6.63 -0.40 -12.64
C SER A 501 -5.61 0.15 -13.64
N CYS A 502 -4.47 0.68 -13.16
CA CYS A 502 -3.39 1.17 -14.01
C CYS A 502 -2.73 0.04 -14.82
N ALA A 503 -2.44 -1.09 -14.19
CA ALA A 503 -1.83 -2.24 -14.86
C ALA A 503 -2.75 -2.81 -15.95
N ASP A 504 -4.05 -3.00 -15.66
CA ASP A 504 -5.05 -3.46 -16.62
C ASP A 504 -5.23 -2.49 -17.80
N ASN A 505 -5.37 -1.19 -17.53
CA ASN A 505 -5.47 -0.17 -18.57
C ASN A 505 -4.21 -0.10 -19.44
N SER A 506 -3.02 -0.22 -18.84
CA SER A 506 -1.76 -0.23 -19.59
C SER A 506 -1.66 -1.46 -20.48
N LEU A 507 -2.01 -2.65 -19.96
CA LEU A 507 -2.04 -3.87 -20.78
C LEU A 507 -3.03 -3.74 -21.94
N GLN A 508 -4.23 -3.20 -21.68
CA GLN A 508 -5.23 -2.95 -22.72
C GLN A 508 -4.72 -1.98 -23.79
N ILE A 509 -3.95 -0.95 -23.41
CA ILE A 509 -3.32 0.01 -24.36
C ILE A 509 -2.29 -0.71 -25.24
N HIS A 510 -1.54 -1.67 -24.70
CA HIS A 510 -0.59 -2.48 -25.47
C HIS A 510 -1.28 -3.45 -26.44
N GLY A 511 -2.57 -3.75 -26.24
CA GLY A 511 -3.32 -4.69 -27.07
C GLY A 511 -2.69 -6.10 -27.03
N GLY A 512 -2.57 -6.77 -28.18
CA GLY A 512 -1.97 -8.11 -28.26
C GLY A 512 -0.55 -8.19 -27.72
N ASN A 513 0.25 -7.13 -27.87
CA ASN A 513 1.59 -7.05 -27.32
C ASN A 513 1.60 -7.08 -25.78
N GLY A 514 0.59 -6.51 -25.12
CA GLY A 514 0.46 -6.58 -23.66
C GLY A 514 0.23 -8.00 -23.12
N TYR A 515 -0.25 -8.90 -23.97
CA TYR A 515 -0.49 -10.30 -23.62
C TYR A 515 0.74 -11.21 -23.86
N ALA A 516 1.82 -10.65 -24.46
CA ALA A 516 3.07 -11.35 -24.70
C ALA A 516 4.04 -11.18 -23.52
N LEU A 517 4.69 -12.27 -23.10
CA LEU A 517 5.60 -12.29 -21.95
C LEU A 517 6.85 -11.40 -22.12
N GLU A 518 7.21 -11.08 -23.36
CA GLU A 518 8.35 -10.21 -23.67
C GLU A 518 8.11 -8.74 -23.33
N TYR A 519 6.85 -8.33 -23.12
CA TYR A 519 6.50 -6.98 -22.70
C TYR A 519 6.32 -6.90 -21.20
N ASP A 520 7.01 -5.95 -20.57
CA ASP A 520 7.04 -5.76 -19.11
C ASP A 520 5.65 -5.61 -18.48
N ILE A 521 4.68 -5.09 -19.21
CA ILE A 521 3.34 -4.87 -18.68
C ILE A 521 2.64 -6.17 -18.28
N SER A 522 2.96 -7.31 -18.90
CA SER A 522 2.43 -8.62 -18.53
C SER A 522 2.84 -9.00 -17.09
N ARG A 523 4.09 -8.73 -16.74
CA ARG A 523 4.63 -8.90 -15.38
C ARG A 523 3.93 -7.95 -14.39
N ILE A 524 3.82 -6.67 -14.75
CA ILE A 524 3.23 -5.65 -13.87
C ILE A 524 1.78 -5.95 -13.56
N LEU A 525 1.00 -6.50 -14.51
CA LEU A 525 -0.36 -6.96 -14.23
C LEU A 525 -0.37 -8.05 -13.15
N CYS A 526 0.52 -9.04 -13.26
CA CYS A 526 0.64 -10.10 -12.25
C CYS A 526 1.06 -9.54 -10.88
N ASP A 527 2.01 -8.61 -10.87
CA ASP A 527 2.53 -7.97 -9.66
C ASP A 527 1.47 -7.08 -8.98
N ALA A 528 0.66 -6.35 -9.75
CA ALA A 528 -0.38 -5.49 -9.23
C ALA A 528 -1.49 -6.27 -8.50
N ARG A 529 -1.77 -7.51 -8.94
CA ARG A 529 -2.90 -8.29 -8.40
C ARG A 529 -2.74 -8.62 -6.92
N VAL A 530 -1.52 -8.89 -6.45
CA VAL A 530 -1.28 -9.27 -5.05
C VAL A 530 -1.56 -8.13 -4.07
N LEU A 531 -1.44 -6.87 -4.50
CA LEU A 531 -1.56 -5.70 -3.64
C LEU A 531 -2.93 -5.58 -2.95
N SER A 532 -4.00 -6.09 -3.55
CA SER A 532 -5.34 -6.14 -2.93
C SER A 532 -5.59 -7.40 -2.11
N ILE A 533 -4.65 -8.35 -2.08
CA ILE A 533 -4.77 -9.65 -1.40
C ILE A 533 -3.98 -9.69 -0.10
N PHE A 534 -2.67 -9.43 -0.18
CA PHE A 534 -1.75 -9.58 0.96
C PHE A 534 -1.80 -8.37 1.92
N GLU A 535 -1.20 -8.52 3.10
CA GLU A 535 -1.09 -7.46 4.14
C GLU A 535 -2.45 -6.85 4.51
N GLY A 536 -3.46 -7.73 4.60
CA GLY A 536 -4.86 -7.41 4.80
C GLY A 536 -5.58 -7.16 3.46
N SER A 537 -6.52 -8.04 3.11
CA SER A 537 -7.29 -7.93 1.85
C SER A 537 -8.07 -6.62 1.77
N ALA A 538 -8.54 -6.26 0.58
CA ALA A 538 -9.36 -5.06 0.37
C ALA A 538 -10.57 -5.02 1.30
N GLU A 539 -11.23 -6.18 1.50
CA GLU A 539 -12.38 -6.34 2.39
C GLU A 539 -12.00 -6.06 3.85
N ILE A 540 -10.83 -6.56 4.30
CA ILE A 540 -10.33 -6.31 5.66
C ILE A 540 -9.97 -4.82 5.86
N GLN A 541 -9.41 -4.15 4.84
CA GLN A 541 -9.15 -2.71 4.93
C GLN A 541 -10.47 -1.93 5.04
N ALA A 542 -11.48 -2.25 4.22
CA ALA A 542 -12.80 -1.63 4.30
C ALA A 542 -13.44 -1.84 5.68
N GLN A 543 -13.34 -3.06 6.23
CA GLN A 543 -13.82 -3.39 7.58
C GLN A 543 -13.12 -2.54 8.66
N ILE A 544 -11.80 -2.39 8.60
CA ILE A 544 -11.03 -1.59 9.57
C ILE A 544 -11.46 -0.12 9.51
N VAL A 545 -11.59 0.44 8.30
CA VAL A 545 -12.02 1.82 8.09
C VAL A 545 -13.42 2.02 8.64
N ALA A 546 -14.38 1.17 8.25
CA ALA A 546 -15.76 1.28 8.70
C ALA A 546 -15.89 1.14 10.22
N LYS A 547 -15.25 0.12 10.82
CA LYS A 547 -15.23 -0.09 12.27
C LYS A 547 -14.67 1.11 13.02
N GLY A 548 -13.59 1.70 12.51
CA GLY A 548 -12.99 2.87 13.14
C GLY A 548 -13.87 4.13 13.05
N LEU A 549 -14.68 4.25 12.00
CA LEU A 549 -15.57 5.40 11.79
C LEU A 549 -16.93 5.28 12.53
N ILE A 550 -17.49 4.06 12.61
CA ILE A 550 -18.81 3.78 13.20
C ILE A 550 -18.69 3.40 14.68
N GLY A 551 -17.63 2.68 15.04
CA GLY A 551 -17.46 2.08 16.37
C GLY A 551 -16.71 2.95 17.39
N ARG A 552 -16.29 4.16 16.99
CA ARG A 552 -15.64 5.16 17.87
C ARG A 552 -16.64 6.13 18.48
#